data_4ec9aa7f130139b1329ac741b30eeb37
#
_entry.id   4ec9aa7f130139b1329ac741b30eeb37
#
_cell.length_a   1.000
_cell.length_b   1.000
_cell.length_c   1.000
_cell.angle_alpha   90.00
_cell.angle_beta   90.00
_cell.angle_gamma   90.00
#
_symmetry.space_group_name_H-M   'P 1'
#
loop_
_entity.id
_entity.type
_entity.pdbx_description
1 polymer ?
#
loop_
_entity_poly.entity_id
_entity_poly.type
_entity_poly.pdbx_seq_one_letter_code
_entity_poly.pdbx_strand_id
1 'polypeptide(L)'
;MDELCTIRAVIGLLVPVEWLAKHHDAVRLLDVRGEVVDGEPRYRAYPERYQAGHLPGAVFVDWRHDFTDRSATVPVTVAGPSEFAAEATRLGIGATTTVVAYDGYRNVLAGRIVWVLRSYGHHAAFVLDGGLGAWTAAGLALEPGRVVPEPAVPPHPVPVRMEGLIDLDGMRRAIDLGAQVVDARKELEYAGGETHARRAGHIPGALNVPHRSLLAEDGTFLEPDQLRARLRAAGVDLDRPIVAYCNGGVSATAVAHAVELAGAPRPTVYDGSWNEWGNRDDTPAEMG
;
A
#
# COMPACT_ATOMS: atom_id res chain seq x y z
N MET A 1 -29.98 -5.03 -7.94
CA MET A 1 -28.74 -4.24 -8.02
C MET A 1 -27.91 -4.69 -6.82
N ASP A 2 -26.81 -5.35 -7.09
CA ASP A 2 -25.98 -6.01 -6.09
C ASP A 2 -25.43 -4.96 -5.11
N GLU A 3 -25.57 -5.16 -3.79
CA GLU A 3 -25.06 -4.23 -2.76
C GLU A 3 -23.55 -3.99 -2.93
N LEU A 4 -22.84 -5.00 -3.46
CA LEU A 4 -21.42 -4.91 -3.81
C LEU A 4 -21.14 -3.95 -4.99
N CYS A 5 -22.11 -3.75 -5.90
CA CYS A 5 -22.01 -2.75 -6.96
C CYS A 5 -22.14 -1.33 -6.40
N THR A 6 -22.86 -1.18 -5.28
CA THR A 6 -23.02 0.07 -4.54
C THR A 6 -21.71 0.49 -3.84
N ILE A 7 -20.88 -0.48 -3.38
CA ILE A 7 -19.56 -0.20 -2.78
C ILE A 7 -18.65 0.52 -3.78
N ARG A 8 -18.58 0.05 -5.03
CA ARG A 8 -17.76 0.69 -6.09
C ARG A 8 -18.19 2.11 -6.44
N ALA A 9 -19.49 2.40 -6.31
CA ALA A 9 -20.05 3.69 -6.68
C ALA A 9 -20.01 4.74 -5.57
N VAL A 10 -19.89 4.33 -4.29
CA VAL A 10 -20.06 5.21 -3.13
C VAL A 10 -18.76 5.43 -2.33
N ILE A 11 -17.81 4.50 -2.35
CA ILE A 11 -16.72 4.47 -1.34
C ILE A 11 -15.32 4.61 -1.96
N GLY A 12 -15.14 4.54 -3.28
CA GLY A 12 -13.81 4.66 -3.90
C GLY A 12 -12.86 3.54 -3.43
N LEU A 13 -11.74 3.92 -2.78
CA LEU A 13 -10.68 3.04 -2.30
C LEU A 13 -10.85 2.64 -0.83
N LEU A 14 -11.51 3.46 -0.05
CA LEU A 14 -11.62 3.34 1.41
C LEU A 14 -12.98 2.79 1.83
N VAL A 15 -12.97 2.00 2.90
CA VAL A 15 -14.19 1.48 3.54
C VAL A 15 -14.29 2.11 4.94
N PRO A 16 -15.40 2.77 5.30
CA PRO A 16 -15.61 3.26 6.64
C PRO A 16 -15.99 2.12 7.61
N VAL A 17 -15.67 2.31 8.89
CA VAL A 17 -15.90 1.31 9.94
C VAL A 17 -17.37 0.91 10.04
N GLU A 18 -18.28 1.87 9.94
CA GLU A 18 -19.73 1.65 10.07
C GLU A 18 -20.29 0.74 8.95
N TRP A 19 -19.69 0.81 7.77
CA TRP A 19 -20.03 -0.09 6.69
C TRP A 19 -19.47 -1.48 6.96
N LEU A 20 -18.17 -1.58 7.32
CA LEU A 20 -17.53 -2.86 7.56
C LEU A 20 -18.18 -3.62 8.73
N ALA A 21 -18.58 -2.93 9.81
CA ALA A 21 -19.25 -3.53 10.94
C ALA A 21 -20.55 -4.28 10.58
N LYS A 22 -21.19 -3.88 9.48
CA LYS A 22 -22.43 -4.51 8.98
C LYS A 22 -22.19 -5.60 7.93
N HIS A 23 -20.99 -5.64 7.34
CA HIS A 23 -20.72 -6.46 6.15
C HIS A 23 -19.46 -7.33 6.28
N HIS A 24 -18.83 -7.42 7.47
CA HIS A 24 -17.57 -8.15 7.64
C HIS A 24 -17.67 -9.63 7.24
N ASP A 25 -18.84 -10.27 7.40
CA ASP A 25 -19.06 -11.67 7.00
C ASP A 25 -19.14 -11.86 5.47
N ALA A 26 -19.39 -10.78 4.73
CA ALA A 26 -19.55 -10.82 3.25
C ALA A 26 -18.24 -10.53 2.50
N VAL A 27 -17.15 -10.23 3.21
CA VAL A 27 -15.86 -9.85 2.62
C VAL A 27 -14.73 -10.73 3.18
N ARG A 28 -13.63 -10.82 2.43
CA ARG A 28 -12.38 -11.36 2.95
C ARG A 28 -11.63 -10.26 3.68
N LEU A 29 -11.53 -10.39 5.02
CA LEU A 29 -10.75 -9.47 5.84
C LEU A 29 -9.30 -9.92 5.91
N LEU A 30 -8.37 -8.97 5.70
CA LEU A 30 -6.93 -9.18 5.81
C LEU A 30 -6.35 -8.29 6.91
N ASP A 31 -5.78 -8.89 7.95
CA ASP A 31 -5.01 -8.20 8.98
C ASP A 31 -3.55 -8.12 8.56
N VAL A 32 -3.07 -6.93 8.25
CA VAL A 32 -1.69 -6.68 7.80
C VAL A 32 -0.90 -6.03 8.95
N ARG A 33 -0.85 -6.72 10.07
CA ARG A 33 -0.24 -6.18 11.27
C ARG A 33 1.28 -6.26 11.25
N GLY A 34 1.90 -5.10 11.22
CA GLY A 34 3.35 -4.96 11.15
C GLY A 34 3.77 -3.50 11.25
N GLU A 35 5.03 -3.26 10.98
CA GLU A 35 5.67 -1.94 10.98
C GLU A 35 6.87 -1.88 10.04
N VAL A 36 7.19 -0.67 9.58
CA VAL A 36 8.51 -0.30 9.06
C VAL A 36 9.19 0.56 10.11
N VAL A 37 10.34 0.13 10.63
CA VAL A 37 11.08 0.80 11.71
C VAL A 37 12.46 1.26 11.24
N ASP A 38 13.07 2.18 11.98
CA ASP A 38 14.43 2.65 11.69
C ASP A 38 15.52 1.66 12.16
N GLY A 39 15.15 0.66 12.98
CA GLY A 39 16.07 -0.39 13.50
C GLY A 39 16.00 -1.71 12.73
N GLU A 40 16.94 -2.61 13.01
CA GLU A 40 16.96 -3.94 12.41
C GLU A 40 16.18 -4.98 13.24
N PRO A 41 15.45 -5.92 12.63
CA PRO A 41 15.07 -5.91 11.22
C PRO A 41 14.09 -4.76 10.92
N ARG A 42 14.32 -4.08 9.79
CA ARG A 42 13.53 -2.91 9.39
C ARG A 42 12.06 -3.23 9.14
N TYR A 43 11.79 -4.35 8.52
CA TYR A 43 10.44 -4.79 8.15
C TYR A 43 9.95 -5.82 9.17
N ARG A 44 8.88 -5.49 9.90
CA ARG A 44 8.35 -6.36 10.97
C ARG A 44 6.90 -6.74 10.71
N ALA A 45 6.57 -7.99 11.05
CA ALA A 45 5.20 -8.47 11.14
C ALA A 45 4.94 -8.97 12.56
N TYR A 46 3.71 -8.84 13.04
CA TYR A 46 3.34 -9.11 14.43
C TYR A 46 2.20 -10.13 14.52
N PRO A 47 2.44 -11.41 14.18
CA PRO A 47 1.44 -12.46 14.28
C PRO A 47 0.92 -12.64 15.71
N GLU A 48 1.74 -12.38 16.73
CA GLU A 48 1.35 -12.44 18.14
C GLU A 48 0.34 -11.34 18.52
N ARG A 49 0.48 -10.13 17.96
CA ARG A 49 -0.49 -9.04 18.16
C ARG A 49 -1.80 -9.33 17.45
N TYR A 50 -1.75 -9.96 16.27
CA TYR A 50 -2.94 -10.47 15.58
C TYR A 50 -3.65 -11.51 16.42
N GLN A 51 -2.93 -12.53 16.94
CA GLN A 51 -3.51 -13.58 17.75
C GLN A 51 -4.09 -13.08 19.09
N ALA A 52 -3.55 -11.99 19.63
CA ALA A 52 -4.09 -11.35 20.83
C ALA A 52 -5.44 -10.68 20.58
N GLY A 53 -5.72 -10.22 19.35
CA GLY A 53 -7.00 -9.63 18.99
C GLY A 53 -6.99 -9.04 17.58
N HIS A 54 -7.94 -9.45 16.76
CA HIS A 54 -8.14 -9.01 15.39
C HIS A 54 -9.64 -8.81 15.08
N LEU A 55 -9.98 -8.18 13.98
CA LEU A 55 -11.37 -8.05 13.54
C LEU A 55 -11.97 -9.44 13.28
N PRO A 56 -13.24 -9.70 13.67
CA PRO A 56 -13.86 -11.02 13.49
C PRO A 56 -13.70 -11.57 12.07
N GLY A 57 -13.20 -12.81 11.94
CA GLY A 57 -12.97 -13.48 10.68
C GLY A 57 -11.75 -13.02 9.88
N ALA A 58 -10.96 -12.07 10.37
CA ALA A 58 -9.80 -11.56 9.65
C ALA A 58 -8.66 -12.59 9.57
N VAL A 59 -8.06 -12.71 8.40
CA VAL A 59 -6.90 -13.57 8.14
C VAL A 59 -5.62 -12.75 8.24
N PHE A 60 -4.62 -13.27 8.93
CA PHE A 60 -3.30 -12.62 9.02
C PHE A 60 -2.53 -12.70 7.71
N VAL A 61 -1.94 -11.59 7.30
CA VAL A 61 -1.03 -11.46 6.16
C VAL A 61 0.35 -11.02 6.66
N ASP A 62 1.34 -11.87 6.47
CA ASP A 62 2.74 -11.47 6.68
C ASP A 62 3.25 -10.75 5.44
N TRP A 63 3.05 -9.46 5.40
CA TRP A 63 3.37 -8.59 4.27
C TRP A 63 4.83 -8.62 3.80
N ARG A 64 5.74 -9.19 4.59
CA ARG A 64 7.15 -9.40 4.23
C ARG A 64 7.35 -10.62 3.34
N HIS A 65 6.38 -11.53 3.35
CA HIS A 65 6.43 -12.82 2.67
C HIS A 65 5.26 -13.05 1.73
N ASP A 66 4.05 -12.66 2.16
CA ASP A 66 2.84 -12.83 1.37
C ASP A 66 2.78 -11.72 0.31
N PHE A 67 2.52 -12.09 -0.93
CA PHE A 67 2.60 -11.20 -2.11
C PHE A 67 3.98 -10.59 -2.38
N THR A 68 5.04 -11.15 -1.81
CA THR A 68 6.42 -10.65 -1.91
C THR A 68 7.32 -11.69 -2.55
N ASP A 69 8.15 -11.27 -3.51
CA ASP A 69 9.21 -12.12 -4.10
C ASP A 69 10.33 -12.32 -3.07
N ARG A 70 10.38 -13.51 -2.49
CA ARG A 70 11.38 -13.89 -1.48
C ARG A 70 12.78 -14.11 -2.07
N SER A 71 12.90 -14.22 -3.40
CA SER A 71 14.16 -14.41 -4.10
C SER A 71 14.80 -13.09 -4.52
N ALA A 72 14.04 -11.98 -4.48
CA ALA A 72 14.52 -10.67 -4.87
C ALA A 72 15.63 -10.17 -3.92
N THR A 73 16.64 -9.53 -4.48
CA THR A 73 17.71 -8.88 -3.71
C THR A 73 17.26 -7.58 -3.06
N VAL A 74 16.26 -6.92 -3.65
CA VAL A 74 15.62 -5.73 -3.08
C VAL A 74 14.52 -6.18 -2.12
N PRO A 75 14.56 -5.76 -0.85
CA PRO A 75 13.55 -6.18 0.12
C PRO A 75 12.13 -5.78 -0.27
N VAL A 76 11.16 -6.63 0.04
CA VAL A 76 9.72 -6.43 -0.13
C VAL A 76 9.28 -6.14 -1.57
N THR A 77 10.06 -6.59 -2.57
CA THR A 77 9.66 -6.59 -3.97
C THR A 77 8.39 -7.41 -4.18
N VAL A 78 7.47 -6.94 -5.02
CA VAL A 78 6.21 -7.64 -5.30
C VAL A 78 6.47 -8.98 -5.99
N ALA A 79 5.76 -10.01 -5.55
CA ALA A 79 5.78 -11.36 -6.13
C ALA A 79 5.33 -11.36 -7.60
N GLY A 80 5.85 -12.29 -8.39
CA GLY A 80 5.42 -12.50 -9.77
C GLY A 80 3.96 -12.98 -9.89
N PRO A 81 3.38 -12.95 -11.12
CA PRO A 81 1.95 -13.25 -11.33
C PRO A 81 1.51 -14.62 -10.82
N SER A 82 2.33 -15.65 -10.99
CA SER A 82 2.00 -17.02 -10.55
C SER A 82 2.03 -17.16 -9.03
N GLU A 83 3.03 -16.55 -8.38
CA GLU A 83 3.15 -16.53 -6.91
C GLU A 83 2.04 -15.70 -6.29
N PHE A 84 1.72 -14.54 -6.90
CA PHE A 84 0.56 -13.73 -6.51
C PHE A 84 -0.74 -14.54 -6.55
N ALA A 85 -1.04 -15.25 -7.64
CA ALA A 85 -2.27 -16.03 -7.78
C ALA A 85 -2.34 -17.19 -6.76
N ALA A 86 -1.22 -17.87 -6.51
CA ALA A 86 -1.13 -18.92 -5.50
C ALA A 86 -1.41 -18.37 -4.09
N GLU A 87 -0.82 -17.22 -3.77
CA GLU A 87 -0.99 -16.58 -2.47
C GLU A 87 -2.42 -16.03 -2.27
N ALA A 88 -2.99 -15.39 -3.29
CA ALA A 88 -4.39 -14.95 -3.26
C ALA A 88 -5.32 -16.15 -3.03
N THR A 89 -5.11 -17.26 -3.76
CA THR A 89 -5.87 -18.51 -3.57
C THR A 89 -5.75 -19.03 -2.13
N ARG A 90 -4.54 -19.11 -1.59
CA ARG A 90 -4.27 -19.56 -0.21
C ARG A 90 -5.02 -18.73 0.83
N LEU A 91 -5.11 -17.43 0.62
CA LEU A 91 -5.81 -16.48 1.49
C LEU A 91 -7.34 -16.47 1.29
N GLY A 92 -7.87 -17.36 0.42
CA GLY A 92 -9.28 -17.45 0.14
C GLY A 92 -9.80 -16.33 -0.78
N ILE A 93 -8.92 -15.74 -1.60
CA ILE A 93 -9.24 -14.69 -2.55
C ILE A 93 -9.39 -15.31 -3.94
N GLY A 94 -10.61 -15.44 -4.41
CA GLY A 94 -10.95 -15.80 -5.81
C GLY A 94 -11.15 -14.54 -6.66
N ALA A 95 -11.47 -14.72 -7.94
CA ALA A 95 -11.59 -13.62 -8.90
C ALA A 95 -12.64 -12.54 -8.53
N THR A 96 -13.68 -12.92 -7.79
CA THR A 96 -14.82 -12.05 -7.43
C THR A 96 -14.89 -11.72 -5.95
N THR A 97 -13.94 -12.21 -5.15
CA THR A 97 -13.93 -11.96 -3.71
C THR A 97 -13.75 -10.48 -3.41
N THR A 98 -14.62 -9.89 -2.60
CA THR A 98 -14.39 -8.55 -2.06
C THR A 98 -13.39 -8.66 -0.91
N VAL A 99 -12.31 -7.88 -0.99
CA VAL A 99 -11.24 -7.85 0.02
C VAL A 99 -11.25 -6.52 0.73
N VAL A 100 -11.18 -6.54 2.06
CA VAL A 100 -10.90 -5.36 2.87
C VAL A 100 -9.65 -5.66 3.71
N ALA A 101 -8.59 -4.87 3.50
CA ALA A 101 -7.37 -4.95 4.29
C ALA A 101 -7.33 -3.84 5.34
N TYR A 102 -6.76 -4.15 6.50
CA TYR A 102 -6.51 -3.18 7.55
C TYR A 102 -5.17 -3.45 8.24
N ASP A 103 -4.64 -2.42 8.87
CA ASP A 103 -3.44 -2.51 9.70
C ASP A 103 -3.58 -1.73 11.01
N GLY A 104 -2.54 -1.75 11.82
CA GLY A 104 -2.36 -0.86 12.98
C GLY A 104 -1.29 0.20 12.71
N TYR A 105 -0.94 0.45 11.45
CA TYR A 105 0.17 1.30 11.01
C TYR A 105 -0.28 2.37 10.01
N ARG A 106 -1.42 3.02 10.31
CA ARG A 106 -1.93 4.19 9.57
C ARG A 106 -2.18 3.91 8.07
N ASN A 107 -2.83 2.80 7.77
CA ASN A 107 -3.20 2.39 6.40
C ASN A 107 -2.02 2.11 5.45
N VAL A 108 -0.77 2.09 5.93
CA VAL A 108 0.42 1.98 5.08
C VAL A 108 0.61 0.57 4.55
N LEU A 109 0.52 -0.43 5.45
CA LEU A 109 0.71 -1.84 5.07
C LEU A 109 -0.52 -2.42 4.38
N ALA A 110 -1.71 -2.11 4.90
CA ALA A 110 -2.97 -2.45 4.24
C ALA A 110 -3.05 -1.83 2.84
N GLY A 111 -2.67 -0.55 2.72
CA GLY A 111 -2.56 0.15 1.44
C GLY A 111 -1.63 -0.56 0.45
N ARG A 112 -0.48 -1.06 0.92
CA ARG A 112 0.44 -1.84 0.07
C ARG A 112 -0.22 -3.11 -0.45
N ILE A 113 -0.88 -3.90 0.40
CA ILE A 113 -1.56 -5.13 -0.03
C ILE A 113 -2.68 -4.83 -1.02
N VAL A 114 -3.52 -3.83 -0.75
CA VAL A 114 -4.58 -3.40 -1.66
C VAL A 114 -4.01 -2.90 -3.00
N TRP A 115 -2.89 -2.16 -2.97
CA TRP A 115 -2.19 -1.73 -4.18
C TRP A 115 -1.76 -2.91 -5.03
N VAL A 116 -1.12 -3.93 -4.43
CA VAL A 116 -0.67 -5.14 -5.12
C VAL A 116 -1.86 -5.90 -5.72
N LEU A 117 -2.93 -6.14 -4.96
CA LEU A 117 -4.14 -6.79 -5.44
C LEU A 117 -4.70 -6.06 -6.67
N ARG A 118 -4.87 -4.73 -6.59
CA ARG A 118 -5.41 -3.92 -7.68
C ARG A 118 -4.46 -3.84 -8.89
N SER A 119 -3.15 -3.91 -8.65
CA SER A 119 -2.14 -3.91 -9.72
C SER A 119 -2.19 -5.20 -10.53
N TYR A 120 -2.61 -6.29 -9.94
CA TYR A 120 -2.87 -7.55 -10.61
C TYR A 120 -4.32 -7.72 -11.10
N GLY A 121 -5.10 -6.63 -11.14
CA GLY A 121 -6.45 -6.61 -11.70
C GLY A 121 -7.54 -7.00 -10.71
N HIS A 122 -7.22 -7.30 -9.45
CA HIS A 122 -8.22 -7.55 -8.41
C HIS A 122 -8.77 -6.23 -7.84
N HIS A 123 -9.65 -5.58 -8.61
CA HIS A 123 -10.15 -4.23 -8.28
C HIS A 123 -11.13 -4.18 -7.11
N ALA A 124 -11.67 -5.33 -6.68
CA ALA A 124 -12.55 -5.42 -5.51
C ALA A 124 -11.74 -5.50 -4.20
N ALA A 125 -10.69 -4.70 -4.08
CA ALA A 125 -9.82 -4.60 -2.90
C ALA A 125 -9.81 -3.16 -2.35
N PHE A 126 -10.03 -3.04 -1.04
CA PHE A 126 -10.28 -1.81 -0.32
C PHE A 126 -9.46 -1.75 0.97
N VAL A 127 -9.22 -0.54 1.49
CA VAL A 127 -8.59 -0.30 2.79
C VAL A 127 -9.66 0.10 3.80
N LEU A 128 -9.66 -0.49 4.99
CA LEU A 128 -10.43 0.02 6.13
C LEU A 128 -9.77 1.31 6.62
N ASP A 129 -10.42 2.45 6.42
CA ASP A 129 -9.86 3.74 6.78
C ASP A 129 -9.67 3.88 8.30
N GLY A 130 -8.48 4.31 8.73
CA GLY A 130 -8.08 4.32 10.14
C GLY A 130 -7.79 2.94 10.75
N GLY A 131 -7.97 1.86 9.99
CA GLY A 131 -7.57 0.49 10.33
C GLY A 131 -8.10 -0.01 11.68
N LEU A 132 -7.24 -0.74 12.41
CA LEU A 132 -7.56 -1.28 13.74
C LEU A 132 -7.93 -0.18 14.75
N GLY A 133 -7.28 0.99 14.63
CA GLY A 133 -7.53 2.14 15.52
C GLY A 133 -8.98 2.61 15.41
N ALA A 134 -9.48 2.82 14.20
CA ALA A 134 -10.85 3.25 13.95
C ALA A 134 -11.89 2.20 14.42
N TRP A 135 -11.63 0.90 14.18
CA TRP A 135 -12.49 -0.19 14.64
C TRP A 135 -12.62 -0.21 16.17
N THR A 136 -11.49 -0.12 16.89
CA THR A 136 -11.49 -0.12 18.35
C THR A 136 -12.07 1.17 18.94
N ALA A 137 -11.85 2.32 18.32
CA ALA A 137 -12.45 3.59 18.74
C ALA A 137 -13.98 3.59 18.59
N ALA A 138 -14.52 2.83 17.62
CA ALA A 138 -15.96 2.61 17.49
C ALA A 138 -16.54 1.62 18.53
N GLY A 139 -15.72 1.11 19.47
CA GLY A 139 -16.14 0.18 20.52
C GLY A 139 -16.48 -1.23 20.04
N LEU A 140 -16.04 -1.60 18.82
CA LEU A 140 -16.32 -2.89 18.22
C LEU A 140 -15.39 -3.98 18.77
N ALA A 141 -15.92 -5.21 18.87
CA ALA A 141 -15.21 -6.33 19.47
C ALA A 141 -14.07 -6.84 18.56
N LEU A 142 -13.05 -7.38 19.21
CA LEU A 142 -11.98 -8.16 18.58
C LEU A 142 -12.14 -9.62 18.99
N GLU A 143 -11.71 -10.54 18.15
CA GLU A 143 -11.61 -11.96 18.48
C GLU A 143 -10.15 -12.39 18.62
N PRO A 144 -9.81 -13.22 19.60
CA PRO A 144 -8.47 -13.79 19.77
C PRO A 144 -8.32 -15.07 18.95
N GLY A 145 -7.05 -15.49 18.77
CA GLY A 145 -6.72 -16.76 18.15
C GLY A 145 -6.22 -16.60 16.72
N ARG A 146 -6.30 -17.64 15.92
CA ARG A 146 -5.85 -17.67 14.54
C ARG A 146 -6.95 -18.16 13.63
N VAL A 147 -7.33 -17.36 12.65
CA VAL A 147 -8.19 -17.78 11.54
C VAL A 147 -7.32 -18.48 10.49
N VAL A 148 -7.69 -19.70 10.14
CA VAL A 148 -7.07 -20.43 9.02
C VAL A 148 -7.97 -20.25 7.81
N PRO A 149 -7.50 -19.56 6.75
CA PRO A 149 -8.33 -19.35 5.57
C PRO A 149 -8.55 -20.67 4.83
N GLU A 150 -9.76 -20.89 4.34
CA GLU A 150 -9.99 -21.89 3.32
C GLU A 150 -9.53 -21.33 1.97
N PRO A 151 -8.73 -22.10 1.18
CA PRO A 151 -8.32 -21.67 -0.15
C PRO A 151 -9.52 -21.38 -1.07
N ALA A 152 -9.37 -20.38 -1.92
CA ALA A 152 -10.43 -20.04 -2.86
C ALA A 152 -10.72 -21.16 -3.87
N VAL A 153 -12.01 -21.40 -4.13
CA VAL A 153 -12.49 -22.34 -5.14
C VAL A 153 -13.55 -21.63 -5.99
N PRO A 154 -13.31 -21.43 -7.29
CA PRO A 154 -12.07 -21.75 -8.03
C PRO A 154 -10.87 -20.89 -7.57
N PRO A 155 -9.63 -21.34 -7.86
CA PRO A 155 -8.43 -20.58 -7.56
C PRO A 155 -8.43 -19.20 -8.25
N HIS A 156 -7.66 -18.24 -7.67
CA HIS A 156 -7.47 -16.96 -8.32
C HIS A 156 -6.78 -17.15 -9.69
N PRO A 157 -7.27 -16.54 -10.77
CA PRO A 157 -6.63 -16.64 -12.07
C PRO A 157 -5.23 -15.99 -12.05
N VAL A 158 -4.29 -16.58 -12.78
CA VAL A 158 -2.95 -15.98 -12.93
C VAL A 158 -3.09 -14.72 -13.79
N PRO A 159 -2.69 -13.53 -13.28
CA PRO A 159 -2.79 -12.30 -14.04
C PRO A 159 -1.86 -12.31 -15.27
N VAL A 160 -2.31 -11.68 -16.36
CA VAL A 160 -1.51 -11.57 -17.59
C VAL A 160 -0.45 -10.47 -17.47
N ARG A 161 -0.76 -9.41 -16.72
CA ARG A 161 0.09 -8.24 -16.54
C ARG A 161 -0.13 -7.60 -15.19
N MET A 162 0.81 -6.78 -14.78
CA MET A 162 0.74 -5.93 -13.60
C MET A 162 0.64 -4.46 -14.04
N GLU A 163 -0.25 -3.70 -13.45
CA GLU A 163 -0.46 -2.27 -13.73
C GLU A 163 -0.20 -1.42 -12.49
N GLY A 164 0.31 -0.20 -12.69
CA GLY A 164 0.54 0.71 -11.57
C GLY A 164 1.78 0.41 -10.72
N LEU A 165 2.58 -0.60 -11.11
CA LEU A 165 3.90 -0.87 -10.54
C LEU A 165 4.93 -0.92 -11.68
N ILE A 166 6.13 -0.36 -11.44
CA ILE A 166 7.25 -0.38 -12.37
C ILE A 166 8.55 -0.76 -11.68
N ASP A 167 9.43 -1.34 -12.47
CA ASP A 167 10.83 -1.62 -12.14
C ASP A 167 11.74 -0.41 -12.42
N LEU A 168 13.05 -0.59 -12.24
CA LEU A 168 14.07 0.44 -12.49
C LEU A 168 14.03 0.99 -13.92
N ASP A 169 13.89 0.11 -14.92
CA ASP A 169 13.86 0.55 -16.31
C ASP A 169 12.56 1.32 -16.63
N GLY A 170 11.46 0.92 -16.02
CA GLY A 170 10.20 1.66 -16.04
C GLY A 170 10.35 3.04 -15.40
N MET A 171 11.06 3.14 -14.29
CA MET A 171 11.33 4.41 -13.60
C MET A 171 12.18 5.34 -14.45
N ARG A 172 13.26 4.85 -15.06
CA ARG A 172 14.11 5.61 -15.99
C ARG A 172 13.29 6.16 -17.16
N ARG A 173 12.51 5.30 -17.81
CA ARG A 173 11.61 5.71 -18.91
C ARG A 173 10.59 6.76 -18.48
N ALA A 174 10.02 6.62 -17.28
CA ALA A 174 9.04 7.60 -16.78
C ALA A 174 9.69 8.99 -16.59
N ILE A 175 10.91 9.04 -16.04
CA ILE A 175 11.70 10.28 -15.92
C ILE A 175 11.97 10.89 -17.30
N ASP A 176 12.44 10.09 -18.26
CA ASP A 176 12.75 10.54 -19.62
C ASP A 176 11.50 11.10 -20.34
N LEU A 177 10.31 10.56 -20.04
CA LEU A 177 9.02 11.02 -20.56
C LEU A 177 8.43 12.21 -19.78
N GLY A 178 9.14 12.72 -18.78
CA GLY A 178 8.73 13.90 -18.01
C GLY A 178 7.64 13.64 -16.99
N ALA A 179 7.49 12.41 -16.50
CA ALA A 179 6.63 12.14 -15.35
C ALA A 179 7.12 12.88 -14.09
N GLN A 180 6.20 13.29 -13.23
CA GLN A 180 6.56 13.83 -11.93
C GLN A 180 6.96 12.68 -11.00
N VAL A 181 8.11 12.83 -10.35
CA VAL A 181 8.58 11.89 -9.35
C VAL A 181 8.22 12.40 -7.96
N VAL A 182 7.59 11.57 -7.14
CA VAL A 182 7.17 11.94 -5.78
C VAL A 182 7.82 11.01 -4.77
N ASP A 183 8.59 11.58 -3.86
CA ASP A 183 9.23 10.89 -2.73
C ASP A 183 8.31 10.89 -1.50
N ALA A 184 7.88 9.70 -1.07
CA ALA A 184 6.98 9.51 0.07
C ALA A 184 7.72 9.40 1.42
N ARG A 185 9.06 9.51 1.43
CA ARG A 185 9.88 9.40 2.65
C ARG A 185 9.79 10.66 3.52
N LYS A 186 10.31 10.56 4.74
CA LYS A 186 10.48 11.70 5.65
C LYS A 186 11.35 12.78 4.99
N GLU A 187 11.13 14.04 5.35
CA GLU A 187 11.92 15.17 4.88
C GLU A 187 13.43 14.97 5.14
N LEU A 188 13.78 14.41 6.30
CA LEU A 188 15.16 14.15 6.67
C LEU A 188 15.85 13.15 5.75
N GLU A 189 15.14 12.09 5.33
CA GLU A 189 15.65 11.11 4.37
C GLU A 189 15.78 11.72 2.96
N TYR A 190 14.78 12.50 2.55
CA TYR A 190 14.79 13.24 1.27
C TYR A 190 15.96 14.20 1.18
N ALA A 191 16.18 14.99 2.22
CA ALA A 191 17.28 15.95 2.30
C ALA A 191 18.68 15.30 2.41
N GLY A 192 18.74 13.98 2.65
CA GLY A 192 20.01 13.25 2.80
C GLY A 192 20.60 13.27 4.20
N GLY A 193 19.86 13.76 5.20
CA GLY A 193 20.28 13.72 6.61
C GLY A 193 20.20 12.34 7.26
N GLU A 194 19.42 11.42 6.64
CA GLU A 194 19.26 10.03 7.06
C GLU A 194 19.18 9.14 5.81
N THR A 195 19.72 7.92 5.88
CA THR A 195 19.59 6.93 4.78
C THR A 195 19.69 5.50 5.30
N HIS A 196 18.98 4.58 4.61
CA HIS A 196 19.06 3.14 4.77
C HIS A 196 19.68 2.44 3.54
N ALA A 197 20.16 3.24 2.57
CA ALA A 197 20.88 2.80 1.38
C ALA A 197 22.35 3.23 1.45
N ARG A 198 23.17 2.81 0.48
CA ARG A 198 24.58 3.21 0.37
C ARG A 198 24.75 4.72 0.15
N ARG A 199 23.78 5.35 -0.52
CA ARG A 199 23.81 6.78 -0.82
C ARG A 199 22.62 7.47 -0.17
N ALA A 200 22.86 8.66 0.37
CA ALA A 200 21.84 9.56 0.87
C ALA A 200 21.25 10.43 -0.25
N GLY A 201 20.17 11.15 0.04
CA GLY A 201 19.50 12.05 -0.89
C GLY A 201 18.26 11.45 -1.52
N HIS A 202 17.89 11.94 -2.71
CA HIS A 202 16.67 11.58 -3.42
C HIS A 202 16.90 11.49 -4.93
N ILE A 203 15.91 10.98 -5.68
CA ILE A 203 15.95 10.96 -7.14
C ILE A 203 15.88 12.40 -7.65
N PRO A 204 16.79 12.84 -8.55
CA PRO A 204 16.85 14.23 -9.00
C PRO A 204 15.51 14.76 -9.53
N GLY A 205 15.14 15.95 -9.06
CA GLY A 205 13.87 16.59 -9.40
C GLY A 205 12.63 16.00 -8.75
N ALA A 206 12.77 15.05 -7.82
CA ALA A 206 11.64 14.51 -7.07
C ALA A 206 11.03 15.56 -6.14
N LEU A 207 9.70 15.54 -6.01
CA LEU A 207 8.95 16.34 -5.04
C LEU A 207 8.77 15.54 -3.74
N ASN A 208 9.01 16.13 -2.59
CA ASN A 208 8.81 15.43 -1.32
C ASN A 208 7.38 15.58 -0.81
N VAL A 209 6.69 14.45 -0.66
CA VAL A 209 5.36 14.34 -0.06
C VAL A 209 5.41 13.25 1.00
N PRO A 210 5.84 13.55 2.24
CA PRO A 210 5.85 12.57 3.30
C PRO A 210 4.46 11.97 3.50
N HIS A 211 4.32 10.65 3.38
CA HIS A 211 3.01 9.98 3.45
C HIS A 211 2.21 10.34 4.70
N ARG A 212 2.88 10.61 5.83
CA ARG A 212 2.22 11.02 7.08
C ARG A 212 1.50 12.35 6.98
N SER A 213 1.90 13.25 6.09
CA SER A 213 1.26 14.54 5.87
C SER A 213 -0.11 14.44 5.18
N LEU A 214 -0.46 13.26 4.68
CA LEU A 214 -1.70 12.94 3.97
C LEU A 214 -2.75 12.29 4.88
N LEU A 215 -2.42 12.11 6.17
CA LEU A 215 -3.26 11.45 7.16
C LEU A 215 -3.64 12.41 8.29
N ALA A 216 -4.83 12.21 8.85
CA ALA A 216 -5.27 12.85 10.08
C ALA A 216 -4.58 12.20 11.31
N GLU A 217 -4.78 12.77 12.50
CA GLU A 217 -4.18 12.29 13.75
C GLU A 217 -4.63 10.87 14.12
N ASP A 218 -5.89 10.52 13.80
CA ASP A 218 -6.47 9.21 14.02
C ASP A 218 -6.02 8.13 13.01
N GLY A 219 -5.22 8.53 12.01
CA GLY A 219 -4.68 7.65 10.98
C GLY A 219 -5.56 7.47 9.76
N THR A 220 -6.72 8.13 9.69
CA THR A 220 -7.53 8.18 8.47
C THR A 220 -6.88 9.07 7.39
N PHE A 221 -7.24 8.86 6.14
CA PHE A 221 -6.82 9.81 5.10
C PHE A 221 -7.52 11.16 5.29
N LEU A 222 -6.83 12.23 4.93
CA LEU A 222 -7.43 13.56 4.85
C LEU A 222 -8.54 13.56 3.80
N GLU A 223 -9.53 14.46 3.97
CA GLU A 223 -10.59 14.67 2.99
C GLU A 223 -10.04 15.03 1.60
N PRO A 224 -10.72 14.67 0.50
CA PRO A 224 -10.23 14.87 -0.86
C PRO A 224 -9.75 16.29 -1.17
N ASP A 225 -10.43 17.32 -0.66
CA ASP A 225 -10.02 18.72 -0.86
C ASP A 225 -8.74 19.05 -0.10
N GLN A 226 -8.57 18.50 1.09
CA GLN A 226 -7.35 18.65 1.88
C GLN A 226 -6.18 17.92 1.25
N LEU A 227 -6.40 16.73 0.69
CA LEU A 227 -5.39 15.99 -0.06
C LEU A 227 -4.94 16.78 -1.29
N ARG A 228 -5.88 17.34 -2.08
CA ARG A 228 -5.54 18.22 -3.21
C ARG A 228 -4.69 19.41 -2.79
N ALA A 229 -5.07 20.05 -1.69
CA ALA A 229 -4.33 21.20 -1.17
C ALA A 229 -2.90 20.81 -0.74
N ARG A 230 -2.75 19.69 -0.04
CA ARG A 230 -1.43 19.17 0.40
C ARG A 230 -0.52 18.81 -0.76
N LEU A 231 -1.03 18.06 -1.74
CA LEU A 231 -0.27 17.65 -2.92
C LEU A 231 0.17 18.87 -3.74
N ARG A 232 -0.71 19.82 -4.00
CA ARG A 232 -0.38 21.06 -4.71
C ARG A 232 0.61 21.95 -3.93
N ALA A 233 0.49 22.02 -2.61
CA ALA A 233 1.44 22.77 -1.78
C ALA A 233 2.85 22.19 -1.83
N ALA A 234 2.98 20.89 -2.07
CA ALA A 234 4.25 20.21 -2.32
C ALA A 234 4.75 20.34 -3.78
N GLY A 235 4.04 21.07 -4.63
CA GLY A 235 4.38 21.28 -6.05
C GLY A 235 3.87 20.20 -6.99
N VAL A 236 3.05 19.25 -6.51
CA VAL A 236 2.50 18.18 -7.36
C VAL A 236 1.38 18.74 -8.25
N ASP A 237 1.55 18.57 -9.55
CA ASP A 237 0.53 18.83 -10.57
C ASP A 237 -0.31 17.57 -10.78
N LEU A 238 -1.57 17.58 -10.36
CA LEU A 238 -2.48 16.45 -10.39
C LEU A 238 -2.97 16.06 -11.81
N ASP A 239 -2.71 16.91 -12.80
CA ASP A 239 -3.07 16.69 -14.20
C ASP A 239 -1.94 16.00 -15.01
N ARG A 240 -0.76 15.80 -14.39
CA ARG A 240 0.40 15.13 -15.02
C ARG A 240 0.60 13.72 -14.50
N PRO A 241 1.23 12.82 -15.29
CA PRO A 241 1.63 11.50 -14.81
C PRO A 241 2.54 11.59 -13.57
N ILE A 242 2.25 10.79 -12.55
CA ILE A 242 2.98 10.75 -11.28
C ILE A 242 3.58 9.34 -11.09
N VAL A 243 4.85 9.29 -10.69
CA VAL A 243 5.51 8.09 -10.17
C VAL A 243 5.90 8.33 -8.73
N ALA A 244 5.34 7.56 -7.81
CA ALA A 244 5.69 7.61 -6.40
C ALA A 244 6.76 6.58 -6.05
N TYR A 245 7.67 6.92 -5.14
CA TYR A 245 8.63 6.00 -4.54
C TYR A 245 8.83 6.30 -3.06
N CYS A 246 9.44 5.36 -2.32
CA CYS A 246 9.87 5.58 -0.94
C CYS A 246 11.19 4.83 -0.66
N ASN A 247 11.30 4.04 0.40
CA ASN A 247 12.44 3.15 0.60
C ASN A 247 12.24 1.79 -0.11
N GLY A 248 11.09 1.14 0.01
CA GLY A 248 10.80 -0.17 -0.57
C GLY A 248 9.38 -0.28 -1.14
N GLY A 249 8.85 0.78 -1.75
CA GLY A 249 7.54 0.79 -2.41
C GLY A 249 6.33 0.70 -1.47
N VAL A 250 6.51 0.72 -0.15
CA VAL A 250 5.44 0.55 0.84
C VAL A 250 4.68 1.86 1.08
N SER A 251 5.31 2.88 1.68
CA SER A 251 4.64 4.17 1.92
C SER A 251 4.36 4.96 0.64
N ALA A 252 5.05 4.64 -0.46
CA ALA A 252 4.72 5.18 -1.78
C ALA A 252 3.29 4.83 -2.23
N THR A 253 2.76 3.65 -1.84
CA THR A 253 1.37 3.29 -2.14
C THR A 253 0.37 4.16 -1.37
N ALA A 254 0.70 4.61 -0.15
CA ALA A 254 -0.16 5.54 0.58
C ALA A 254 -0.25 6.91 -0.14
N VAL A 255 0.87 7.42 -0.69
CA VAL A 255 0.85 8.62 -1.53
C VAL A 255 0.03 8.38 -2.80
N ALA A 256 0.20 7.22 -3.44
CA ALA A 256 -0.56 6.88 -4.65
C ALA A 256 -2.08 6.79 -4.37
N HIS A 257 -2.47 6.20 -3.25
CA HIS A 257 -3.87 6.21 -2.81
C HIS A 257 -4.40 7.62 -2.54
N ALA A 258 -3.62 8.47 -1.88
CA ALA A 258 -4.01 9.86 -1.64
C ALA A 258 -4.21 10.66 -2.95
N VAL A 259 -3.40 10.40 -3.97
CA VAL A 259 -3.56 11.01 -5.30
C VAL A 259 -4.88 10.54 -5.96
N GLU A 260 -5.20 9.24 -5.91
CA GLU A 260 -6.50 8.72 -6.39
C GLU A 260 -7.67 9.33 -5.61
N LEU A 261 -7.58 9.41 -4.28
CA LEU A 261 -8.60 10.02 -3.41
C LEU A 261 -8.78 11.53 -3.69
N ALA A 262 -7.70 12.21 -4.06
CA ALA A 262 -7.76 13.61 -4.52
C ALA A 262 -8.46 13.76 -5.89
N GLY A 263 -8.88 12.67 -6.53
CA GLY A 263 -9.56 12.65 -7.82
C GLY A 263 -8.64 12.73 -9.03
N ALA A 264 -7.34 12.56 -8.86
CA ALA A 264 -6.37 12.49 -9.95
C ALA A 264 -6.27 11.06 -10.53
N PRO A 265 -5.73 10.90 -11.75
CA PRO A 265 -5.46 9.58 -12.32
C PRO A 265 -4.55 8.74 -11.43
N ARG A 266 -4.78 7.42 -11.42
CA ARG A 266 -3.99 6.49 -10.63
C ARG A 266 -2.50 6.64 -10.95
N PRO A 267 -1.64 6.94 -9.95
CA PRO A 267 -0.20 7.02 -10.14
C PRO A 267 0.42 5.65 -10.42
N THR A 268 1.69 5.68 -10.79
CA THR A 268 2.55 4.50 -10.81
C THR A 268 3.44 4.50 -9.57
N VAL A 269 3.78 3.32 -9.05
CA VAL A 269 4.73 3.16 -7.96
C VAL A 269 5.99 2.46 -8.46
N TYR A 270 7.15 3.04 -8.21
CA TYR A 270 8.43 2.38 -8.42
C TYR A 270 8.70 1.42 -7.26
N ASP A 271 8.60 0.12 -7.53
CA ASP A 271 8.63 -0.92 -6.51
C ASP A 271 9.99 -1.02 -5.79
N GLY A 272 11.10 -1.03 -6.54
CA GLY A 272 12.46 -1.07 -5.98
C GLY A 272 12.82 0.14 -5.14
N SER A 273 12.24 1.30 -5.44
CA SER A 273 12.35 2.53 -4.65
C SER A 273 13.80 2.91 -4.31
N TRP A 274 14.05 3.57 -3.19
CA TRP A 274 15.39 3.96 -2.77
C TRP A 274 16.28 2.77 -2.37
N ASN A 275 15.68 1.67 -1.91
CA ASN A 275 16.41 0.43 -1.64
C ASN A 275 17.11 -0.14 -2.87
N GLU A 276 16.56 0.12 -4.06
CA GLU A 276 17.22 -0.21 -5.32
C GLU A 276 18.05 0.98 -5.83
N TRP A 277 17.41 2.14 -6.04
CA TRP A 277 18.03 3.32 -6.63
C TRP A 277 19.23 3.83 -5.84
N GLY A 278 19.12 3.98 -4.52
CA GLY A 278 20.16 4.49 -3.63
C GLY A 278 21.33 3.53 -3.43
N ASN A 279 21.20 2.25 -3.82
CA ASN A 279 22.24 1.23 -3.72
C ASN A 279 23.00 0.97 -5.04
N ARG A 280 22.64 1.65 -6.12
CA ARG A 280 23.26 1.49 -7.45
C ARG A 280 24.24 2.63 -7.73
N ASP A 281 25.29 2.34 -8.48
CA ASP A 281 26.28 3.35 -8.91
C ASP A 281 25.88 4.04 -10.23
N ASP A 282 24.94 3.44 -10.99
CA ASP A 282 24.47 3.91 -12.31
C ASP A 282 23.15 4.72 -12.25
N THR A 283 22.73 5.15 -11.05
CA THR A 283 21.59 6.03 -10.82
C THR A 283 22.05 7.35 -10.19
N PRO A 284 21.54 8.52 -10.64
CA PRO A 284 21.89 9.80 -10.02
C PRO A 284 21.19 9.99 -8.66
N ALA A 285 21.80 10.80 -7.78
CA ALA A 285 21.22 11.23 -6.51
C ALA A 285 21.42 12.72 -6.32
N GLU A 286 20.44 13.39 -5.74
CA GLU A 286 20.45 14.81 -5.37
C GLU A 286 20.26 14.94 -3.87
N MET A 287 20.88 15.98 -3.30
CA MET A 287 20.73 16.37 -1.88
C MET A 287 19.77 17.55 -1.80
N GLY A 288 18.91 17.56 -0.80
CA GLY A 288 17.97 18.68 -0.56
C GLY A 288 18.58 19.83 0.23
#